data_3bd27f39a26045569a80cdac24adb9c1
#
_entry.id   3bd27f39a26045569a80cdac24adb9c1
#
_cell.length_a   1.000
_cell.length_b   1.000
_cell.length_c   1.000
_cell.angle_alpha   90.00
_cell.angle_beta   90.00
_cell.angle_gamma   90.00
#
_symmetry.space_group_name_H-M   'P 1'
#
loop_
_entity.id
_entity.type
_entity.pdbx_description
1 polymer ?
#
loop_
_entity_poly.entity_id
_entity_poly.type
_entity_poly.pdbx_seq_one_letter_code
_entity_poly.pdbx_strand_id
1 'polypeptide(L)'
;MRNFPGPALALPSAALIVFLRAAPARAHAFGARYDLPLPLEFYLAGAGGAVALSFVVMALVFRVRPAHTYRLRIDLLRFGPMRALLHPAVIGVLQAISVGLFLLVLAAGLFGTQDTLENIAPAFIWIIWWVGLAYVAALVGNLWPVINPWSIVFAGFERWLRRFGSRTRPGLELAYPSWLGVWPGVALFGVFAWVELVSEGAEVPSTLATFVLIYSGLTWFAMAAFGRNVWLAHGEAFSLAFGVLGRFAPFGAPERASPNGRPSRWYLRPYAGGLVVETPCDLSMTVFVLLMLATVTFDGLKETPLWASLLGWIALAPWFHPLLLELHDLGFDLLALLETVMLALFPLLFLLVYLGFCWLAREASDSERSVLKVAGLFVFSLVPIAIAYHLAHYLSYLLIAGQLIIPLASDPFGIGWNLFGTAGYDIDISIIGAKFVWYTAVVAIVVGHVFAVGVAHFVALRAFETPGAALASQYPFLVLMVGYTMVSLWILAQPIVESPNLSPFRAPSGTFSLAPFEVQEVCFEMAALDEIQYDFEAARPVEFDIHYHEGFTIHFIVKLSRITVDADKFVAEVGRSYCLRWANESLMRTSLTYQIVGP
;
A
#
# COMPACT_ATOMS: atom_id res chain seq x y z
N MET A 1 49.81 24.73 19.11
CA MET A 1 48.75 25.73 18.89
C MET A 1 48.71 26.08 17.43
N ARG A 2 47.81 25.48 16.66
CA ARG A 2 47.42 25.88 15.31
C ARG A 2 45.92 25.69 15.19
N ASN A 3 45.20 26.79 15.18
CA ASN A 3 43.76 26.86 14.96
C ASN A 3 43.47 26.51 13.50
N PHE A 4 42.61 25.53 13.25
CA PHE A 4 41.90 25.34 11.98
C PHE A 4 40.44 25.72 12.22
N PRO A 5 39.85 26.63 11.43
CA PRO A 5 38.41 26.85 11.44
C PRO A 5 37.73 25.73 10.64
N GLY A 6 36.83 24.99 11.29
CA GLY A 6 35.94 24.04 10.61
C GLY A 6 34.94 24.78 9.73
N PRO A 7 34.57 24.23 8.55
CA PRO A 7 33.49 24.79 7.76
C PRO A 7 32.15 24.54 8.45
N ALA A 8 31.44 25.63 8.76
CA ALA A 8 30.04 25.57 9.16
C ALA A 8 29.20 25.01 8.00
N LEU A 9 28.69 23.80 8.14
CA LEU A 9 27.66 23.23 7.30
C LEU A 9 26.34 23.98 7.56
N ALA A 10 26.13 25.07 6.81
CA ALA A 10 24.81 25.66 6.65
C ALA A 10 23.99 24.71 5.75
N LEU A 11 23.23 23.80 6.36
CA LEU A 11 22.21 23.05 5.66
C LEU A 11 21.10 24.01 5.21
N PRO A 12 20.60 23.90 3.97
CA PRO A 12 19.56 24.79 3.48
C PRO A 12 18.22 24.41 4.15
N SER A 13 17.86 25.16 5.18
CA SER A 13 16.54 25.15 5.83
C SER A 13 15.39 25.55 4.88
N ALA A 14 15.71 25.94 3.65
CA ALA A 14 14.75 26.40 2.66
C ALA A 14 13.92 25.27 2.01
N ALA A 15 14.44 24.04 1.92
CA ALA A 15 13.72 22.94 1.29
C ALA A 15 12.58 22.38 2.17
N LEU A 16 12.69 22.49 3.49
CA LEU A 16 11.67 22.00 4.42
C LEU A 16 10.46 22.94 4.55
N ILE A 17 10.65 24.24 4.27
CA ILE A 17 9.61 25.28 4.41
C ILE A 17 8.66 25.31 3.21
N VAL A 18 9.09 24.84 2.04
CA VAL A 18 8.26 24.81 0.82
C VAL A 18 7.12 23.77 0.93
N PHE A 19 7.29 22.72 1.73
CA PHE A 19 6.25 21.69 1.94
C PHE A 19 5.10 22.12 2.86
N LEU A 20 5.19 23.24 3.55
CA LEU A 20 4.22 23.67 4.57
C LEU A 20 3.16 24.67 4.07
N ARG A 21 3.18 25.04 2.80
CA ARG A 21 2.18 25.94 2.20
C ARG A 21 1.50 25.29 0.99
N ALA A 22 0.82 24.16 1.20
CA ALA A 22 -0.09 23.62 0.20
C ALA A 22 -1.48 24.22 0.40
N ALA A 23 -2.08 24.72 -0.68
CA ALA A 23 -3.47 25.13 -0.70
C ALA A 23 -4.38 23.93 -0.40
N PRO A 24 -5.57 24.13 0.21
CA PRO A 24 -6.43 23.04 0.63
C PRO A 24 -6.92 22.20 -0.56
N ALA A 25 -6.77 20.90 -0.43
CA ALA A 25 -7.28 19.93 -1.37
C ALA A 25 -8.55 19.25 -0.88
N ARG A 26 -9.35 18.87 -1.80
CA ARG A 26 -10.65 18.25 -1.57
C ARG A 26 -10.59 16.79 -2.04
N ALA A 27 -10.59 15.84 -1.12
CA ALA A 27 -10.70 14.40 -1.40
C ALA A 27 -11.82 13.77 -0.56
N HIS A 28 -12.57 12.84 -1.15
CA HIS A 28 -13.83 12.33 -0.64
C HIS A 28 -13.72 10.85 -0.24
N ALA A 29 -13.26 10.56 0.98
CA ALA A 29 -13.33 9.20 1.52
C ALA A 29 -14.30 9.04 2.71
N PHE A 30 -14.72 10.16 3.33
CA PHE A 30 -15.66 10.15 4.45
C PHE A 30 -16.68 11.28 4.26
N GLY A 31 -17.94 11.03 4.56
CA GLY A 31 -19.01 12.03 4.50
C GLY A 31 -18.81 13.21 5.47
N ALA A 32 -17.87 13.13 6.41
CA ALA A 32 -17.41 14.23 7.25
C ALA A 32 -15.93 14.06 7.55
N ARG A 33 -15.12 15.08 7.28
CA ARG A 33 -13.72 15.14 7.68
C ARG A 33 -13.60 15.52 9.14
N TYR A 34 -12.43 15.24 9.74
CA TYR A 34 -12.16 15.54 11.13
C TYR A 34 -11.43 16.86 11.29
N ASP A 35 -12.06 17.85 11.92
CA ASP A 35 -11.40 19.09 12.33
C ASP A 35 -10.43 18.81 13.47
N LEU A 36 -9.15 19.03 13.23
CA LEU A 36 -8.11 18.81 14.22
C LEU A 36 -8.23 19.85 15.36
N PRO A 37 -8.19 19.42 16.62
CA PRO A 37 -8.17 20.35 17.77
C PRO A 37 -6.88 21.18 17.84
N LEU A 38 -5.83 20.78 17.13
CA LEU A 38 -4.55 21.47 16.99
C LEU A 38 -4.17 21.51 15.52
N PRO A 39 -3.43 22.55 15.06
CA PRO A 39 -2.86 22.58 13.72
C PRO A 39 -2.03 21.33 13.40
N LEU A 40 -2.08 20.87 12.14
CA LEU A 40 -1.42 19.64 11.70
C LEU A 40 0.09 19.64 12.02
N GLU A 41 0.74 20.79 11.97
CA GLU A 41 2.17 20.94 12.25
C GLU A 41 2.56 20.45 13.65
N PHE A 42 1.68 20.60 14.64
CA PHE A 42 1.93 20.07 15.99
C PHE A 42 1.92 18.55 16.05
N TYR A 43 1.05 17.91 15.25
CA TYR A 43 1.06 16.44 15.13
C TYR A 43 2.32 15.94 14.43
N LEU A 44 2.74 16.62 13.34
CA LEU A 44 3.95 16.27 12.62
C LEU A 44 5.20 16.44 13.50
N ALA A 45 5.32 17.59 14.16
CA ALA A 45 6.45 17.88 15.06
C ALA A 45 6.46 16.97 16.28
N GLY A 46 5.29 16.70 16.88
CA GLY A 46 5.14 15.80 18.02
C GLY A 46 5.53 14.36 17.68
N ALA A 47 5.10 13.84 16.53
CA ALA A 47 5.44 12.52 16.05
C ALA A 47 6.96 12.40 15.75
N GLY A 48 7.53 13.36 15.01
CA GLY A 48 8.96 13.40 14.76
C GLY A 48 9.79 13.50 16.05
N GLY A 49 9.33 14.31 17.01
CA GLY A 49 9.93 14.43 18.34
C GLY A 49 9.87 13.12 19.15
N ALA A 50 8.75 12.39 19.09
CA ALA A 50 8.61 11.09 19.75
C ALA A 50 9.57 10.05 19.16
N VAL A 51 9.77 10.03 17.84
CA VAL A 51 10.74 9.15 17.18
C VAL A 51 12.16 9.53 17.59
N ALA A 52 12.51 10.83 17.59
CA ALA A 52 13.83 11.28 18.05
C ALA A 52 14.08 10.95 19.52
N LEU A 53 13.09 11.13 20.39
CA LEU A 53 13.18 10.75 21.80
C LEU A 53 13.36 9.26 21.98
N SER A 54 12.66 8.42 21.20
CA SER A 54 12.82 6.97 21.27
C SER A 54 14.24 6.52 20.96
N PHE A 55 14.90 7.16 20.00
CA PHE A 55 16.31 6.92 19.71
C PHE A 55 17.21 7.26 20.90
N VAL A 56 16.99 8.42 21.54
CA VAL A 56 17.76 8.80 22.75
C VAL A 56 17.59 7.77 23.86
N VAL A 57 16.35 7.34 24.11
CA VAL A 57 16.05 6.30 25.12
C VAL A 57 16.77 5.00 24.77
N MET A 58 16.69 4.54 23.53
CA MET A 58 17.36 3.32 23.07
C MET A 58 18.89 3.41 23.25
N ALA A 59 19.49 4.54 22.86
CA ALA A 59 20.92 4.77 22.99
C ALA A 59 21.41 4.84 24.46
N LEU A 60 20.57 5.31 25.37
CA LEU A 60 20.90 5.39 26.81
C LEU A 60 20.69 4.07 27.55
N VAL A 61 19.60 3.35 27.23
CA VAL A 61 19.21 2.12 27.95
C VAL A 61 19.96 0.89 27.43
N PHE A 62 20.09 0.75 26.12
CA PHE A 62 20.69 -0.43 25.50
C PHE A 62 22.10 -0.16 24.96
N ARG A 63 23.05 0.07 25.86
CA ARG A 63 24.46 0.35 25.51
C ARG A 63 25.30 -0.88 25.21
N VAL A 64 24.82 -2.05 25.59
CA VAL A 64 25.56 -3.32 25.48
C VAL A 64 24.78 -4.29 24.63
N ARG A 65 25.47 -5.12 23.85
CA ARG A 65 24.86 -6.18 23.04
C ARG A 65 23.94 -7.03 23.91
N PRO A 66 22.65 -7.09 23.67
CA PRO A 66 21.75 -7.95 24.45
C PRO A 66 22.08 -9.40 24.10
N ALA A 67 22.58 -10.15 25.07
CA ALA A 67 23.18 -11.47 24.85
C ALA A 67 22.21 -12.49 24.24
N HIS A 68 20.90 -12.45 24.56
CA HIS A 68 19.96 -13.49 24.14
C HIS A 68 18.49 -13.08 23.94
N THR A 69 18.10 -11.85 24.15
CA THR A 69 16.68 -11.45 24.27
C THR A 69 15.85 -11.73 22.99
N TYR A 70 16.44 -11.60 21.80
CA TYR A 70 15.75 -11.85 20.52
C TYR A 70 15.82 -13.31 20.05
N ARG A 71 16.57 -14.17 20.74
CA ARG A 71 16.64 -15.61 20.47
C ARG A 71 15.63 -16.41 21.30
N LEU A 72 14.81 -15.73 22.11
CA LEU A 72 13.77 -16.41 22.86
C LEU A 72 12.76 -17.01 21.86
N ARG A 73 12.78 -18.34 21.78
CA ARG A 73 11.86 -19.11 20.93
C ARG A 73 11.13 -20.11 21.81
N ILE A 74 9.83 -19.93 21.96
CA ILE A 74 8.99 -20.87 22.70
C ILE A 74 8.34 -21.81 21.68
N ASP A 75 8.61 -23.10 21.80
CA ASP A 75 8.03 -24.13 20.94
C ASP A 75 6.51 -24.24 21.18
N LEU A 76 5.72 -23.89 20.17
CA LEU A 76 4.25 -23.90 20.22
C LEU A 76 3.66 -25.31 20.31
N LEU A 77 4.36 -26.33 19.83
CA LEU A 77 3.89 -27.71 19.89
C LEU A 77 3.89 -28.29 21.32
N ARG A 78 4.43 -27.54 22.30
CA ARG A 78 4.29 -27.89 23.72
C ARG A 78 2.86 -27.67 24.24
N PHE A 79 2.07 -26.80 23.59
CA PHE A 79 0.71 -26.48 23.98
C PHE A 79 -0.32 -27.35 23.24
N GLY A 80 -1.20 -28.00 24.00
CA GLY A 80 -2.25 -28.89 23.47
C GLY A 80 -3.12 -28.24 22.38
N PRO A 81 -3.68 -27.05 22.60
CA PRO A 81 -4.48 -26.35 21.59
C PRO A 81 -3.71 -26.06 20.29
N MET A 82 -2.42 -25.71 20.38
CA MET A 82 -1.59 -25.48 19.19
C MET A 82 -1.32 -26.77 18.42
N ARG A 83 -1.13 -27.89 19.11
CA ARG A 83 -1.02 -29.20 18.45
C ARG A 83 -2.29 -29.59 17.71
N ALA A 84 -3.46 -29.28 18.28
CA ALA A 84 -4.73 -29.52 17.62
C ALA A 84 -4.89 -28.65 16.37
N LEU A 85 -4.59 -27.33 16.47
CA LEU A 85 -4.67 -26.39 15.36
C LEU A 85 -3.68 -26.72 14.24
N LEU A 86 -2.48 -27.17 14.58
CA LEU A 86 -1.42 -27.56 13.64
C LEU A 86 -1.52 -29.05 13.22
N HIS A 87 -2.62 -29.73 13.55
CA HIS A 87 -2.83 -31.11 13.14
C HIS A 87 -2.95 -31.21 11.61
N PRO A 88 -2.33 -32.21 10.95
CA PRO A 88 -2.37 -32.35 9.49
C PRO A 88 -3.78 -32.32 8.87
N ALA A 89 -4.78 -32.84 9.56
CA ALA A 89 -6.17 -32.81 9.09
C ALA A 89 -6.72 -31.37 9.05
N VAL A 90 -6.46 -30.56 10.09
CA VAL A 90 -6.88 -29.13 10.13
C VAL A 90 -6.17 -28.35 9.03
N ILE A 91 -4.87 -28.56 8.88
CA ILE A 91 -4.10 -27.95 7.78
C ILE A 91 -4.67 -28.38 6.42
N GLY A 92 -5.02 -29.66 6.25
CA GLY A 92 -5.63 -30.16 5.01
C GLY A 92 -6.97 -29.49 4.70
N VAL A 93 -7.82 -29.27 5.71
CA VAL A 93 -9.09 -28.53 5.56
C VAL A 93 -8.82 -27.06 5.17
N LEU A 94 -7.89 -26.36 5.84
CA LEU A 94 -7.52 -24.99 5.49
C LEU A 94 -6.98 -24.89 4.06
N GLN A 95 -6.19 -25.87 3.63
CA GLN A 95 -5.70 -25.94 2.26
C GLN A 95 -6.82 -26.14 1.24
N ALA A 96 -7.78 -27.02 1.55
CA ALA A 96 -8.94 -27.25 0.69
C ALA A 96 -9.83 -26.00 0.58
N ILE A 97 -10.06 -25.30 1.71
CA ILE A 97 -10.78 -24.01 1.72
C ILE A 97 -10.05 -22.99 0.87
N SER A 98 -8.73 -22.85 1.02
CA SER A 98 -7.94 -21.89 0.24
C SER A 98 -8.02 -22.15 -1.26
N VAL A 99 -7.89 -23.40 -1.69
CA VAL A 99 -8.02 -23.76 -3.11
C VAL A 99 -9.47 -23.56 -3.58
N GLY A 100 -10.47 -23.88 -2.74
CA GLY A 100 -11.89 -23.64 -3.05
C GLY A 100 -12.19 -22.16 -3.26
N LEU A 101 -11.71 -21.29 -2.38
CA LEU A 101 -11.84 -19.83 -2.52
C LEU A 101 -11.11 -19.30 -3.76
N PHE A 102 -9.91 -19.78 -4.03
CA PHE A 102 -9.17 -19.42 -5.24
C PHE A 102 -9.96 -19.76 -6.52
N LEU A 103 -10.54 -20.97 -6.59
CA LEU A 103 -11.35 -21.37 -7.72
C LEU A 103 -12.69 -20.61 -7.80
N LEU A 104 -13.31 -20.31 -6.65
CA LEU A 104 -14.53 -19.51 -6.58
C LEU A 104 -14.29 -18.09 -7.13
N VAL A 105 -13.22 -17.44 -6.70
CA VAL A 105 -12.86 -16.08 -7.16
C VAL A 105 -12.60 -16.07 -8.66
N LEU A 106 -11.88 -17.06 -9.20
CA LEU A 106 -11.67 -17.18 -10.64
C LEU A 106 -12.99 -17.42 -11.39
N ALA A 107 -13.82 -18.32 -10.89
CA ALA A 107 -15.10 -18.62 -11.53
C ALA A 107 -16.06 -17.43 -11.49
N ALA A 108 -16.16 -16.75 -10.36
CA ALA A 108 -16.99 -15.54 -10.22
C ALA A 108 -16.51 -14.42 -11.13
N GLY A 109 -15.21 -14.16 -11.19
CA GLY A 109 -14.65 -13.14 -12.07
C GLY A 109 -14.89 -13.41 -13.56
N LEU A 110 -14.78 -14.68 -14.00
CA LEU A 110 -14.94 -15.05 -15.41
C LEU A 110 -16.42 -15.21 -15.84
N PHE A 111 -17.29 -15.68 -14.96
CA PHE A 111 -18.64 -16.11 -15.30
C PHE A 111 -19.75 -15.37 -14.53
N GLY A 112 -19.40 -14.55 -13.53
CA GLY A 112 -20.34 -13.72 -12.77
C GLY A 112 -20.62 -12.38 -13.43
N THR A 113 -21.41 -11.57 -12.74
CA THR A 113 -21.62 -10.17 -13.14
C THR A 113 -20.29 -9.43 -13.26
N GLN A 114 -20.25 -8.43 -14.15
CA GLN A 114 -19.06 -7.57 -14.29
C GLN A 114 -19.18 -6.28 -13.46
N ASP A 115 -20.22 -6.19 -12.65
CA ASP A 115 -20.33 -5.13 -11.65
C ASP A 115 -19.36 -5.42 -10.49
N THR A 116 -18.50 -4.46 -10.18
CA THR A 116 -17.46 -4.55 -9.16
C THR A 116 -18.03 -4.77 -7.75
N LEU A 117 -19.20 -4.20 -7.47
CA LEU A 117 -19.82 -4.25 -6.15
C LEU A 117 -20.68 -5.50 -5.94
N GLU A 118 -21.11 -6.14 -7.02
CA GLU A 118 -21.94 -7.36 -7.00
C GLU A 118 -21.14 -8.65 -7.25
N ASN A 119 -19.83 -8.55 -7.51
CA ASN A 119 -18.95 -9.71 -7.74
C ASN A 119 -17.94 -9.87 -6.60
N ILE A 120 -17.78 -11.08 -6.09
CA ILE A 120 -16.88 -11.35 -4.96
C ILE A 120 -15.39 -11.13 -5.31
N ALA A 121 -14.99 -11.24 -6.59
CA ALA A 121 -13.58 -11.28 -6.97
C ALA A 121 -12.80 -10.00 -6.58
N PRO A 122 -13.24 -8.77 -6.90
CA PRO A 122 -12.53 -7.55 -6.51
C PRO A 122 -12.44 -7.38 -5.00
N ALA A 123 -13.57 -7.47 -4.28
CA ALA A 123 -13.61 -7.31 -2.84
C ALA A 123 -12.75 -8.36 -2.12
N PHE A 124 -12.78 -9.62 -2.57
CA PHE A 124 -11.96 -10.66 -1.97
C PHE A 124 -10.46 -10.44 -2.23
N ILE A 125 -10.05 -10.12 -3.47
CA ILE A 125 -8.63 -9.99 -3.83
C ILE A 125 -8.02 -8.77 -3.17
N TRP A 126 -8.63 -7.60 -3.31
CA TRP A 126 -8.02 -6.34 -2.85
C TRP A 126 -8.17 -6.16 -1.34
N ILE A 127 -9.34 -6.44 -0.77
CA ILE A 127 -9.61 -6.10 0.62
C ILE A 127 -9.25 -7.28 1.55
N ILE A 128 -9.85 -8.45 1.31
CA ILE A 128 -9.71 -9.57 2.25
C ILE A 128 -8.36 -10.25 2.11
N TRP A 129 -7.97 -10.58 0.88
CA TRP A 129 -6.75 -11.32 0.65
C TRP A 129 -5.51 -10.41 0.71
N TRP A 130 -5.47 -9.31 -0.04
CA TRP A 130 -4.27 -8.44 -0.04
C TRP A 130 -4.11 -7.70 1.28
N VAL A 131 -5.07 -6.85 1.65
CA VAL A 131 -4.97 -6.03 2.86
C VAL A 131 -5.13 -6.88 4.12
N GLY A 132 -6.18 -7.70 4.20
CA GLY A 132 -6.47 -8.48 5.40
C GLY A 132 -5.37 -9.50 5.73
N LEU A 133 -4.86 -10.25 4.73
CA LEU A 133 -3.80 -11.22 4.95
C LEU A 133 -2.45 -10.55 5.25
N ALA A 134 -2.18 -9.35 4.72
CA ALA A 134 -1.00 -8.56 5.09
C ALA A 134 -1.03 -8.21 6.60
N TYR A 135 -2.19 -7.81 7.14
CA TYR A 135 -2.34 -7.56 8.59
C TYR A 135 -2.13 -8.83 9.41
N VAL A 136 -2.71 -9.95 8.99
CA VAL A 136 -2.49 -11.24 9.66
C VAL A 136 -1.02 -11.64 9.61
N ALA A 137 -0.37 -11.51 8.46
CA ALA A 137 1.04 -11.84 8.29
C ALA A 137 1.94 -10.97 9.18
N ALA A 138 1.64 -9.67 9.30
CA ALA A 138 2.43 -8.72 10.08
C ALA A 138 2.17 -8.83 11.60
N LEU A 139 0.93 -8.96 12.04
CA LEU A 139 0.55 -8.85 13.46
C LEU A 139 0.42 -10.20 14.16
N VAL A 140 0.07 -11.24 13.45
CA VAL A 140 -0.10 -12.59 13.99
C VAL A 140 1.05 -13.48 13.55
N GLY A 141 1.13 -13.78 12.25
CA GLY A 141 2.16 -14.63 11.66
C GLY A 141 1.89 -14.95 10.21
N ASN A 142 2.93 -15.27 9.48
CA ASN A 142 2.82 -15.59 8.06
C ASN A 142 2.11 -16.94 7.84
N LEU A 143 0.82 -16.89 7.52
CA LEU A 143 0.00 -18.06 7.18
C LEU A 143 0.17 -18.50 5.72
N TRP A 144 0.70 -17.63 4.85
CA TRP A 144 0.79 -17.87 3.42
C TRP A 144 1.46 -19.20 3.02
N PRO A 145 2.56 -19.65 3.64
CA PRO A 145 3.16 -20.94 3.34
C PRO A 145 2.21 -22.15 3.53
N VAL A 146 1.17 -21.99 4.34
CA VAL A 146 0.17 -23.04 4.61
C VAL A 146 -0.98 -22.98 3.63
N ILE A 147 -1.43 -21.79 3.28
CA ILE A 147 -2.66 -21.55 2.50
C ILE A 147 -2.39 -21.10 1.05
N ASN A 148 -1.14 -21.01 0.59
CA ASN A 148 -0.81 -20.59 -0.78
C ASN A 148 -1.41 -21.59 -1.82
N PRO A 149 -2.45 -21.20 -2.59
CA PRO A 149 -3.16 -22.11 -3.48
C PRO A 149 -2.26 -22.61 -4.61
N TRP A 150 -1.37 -21.79 -5.15
CA TRP A 150 -0.44 -22.20 -6.20
C TRP A 150 0.48 -23.32 -5.73
N SER A 151 1.03 -23.19 -4.52
CA SER A 151 1.87 -24.21 -3.90
C SER A 151 1.11 -25.50 -3.60
N ILE A 152 -0.15 -25.39 -3.15
CA ILE A 152 -0.99 -26.54 -2.80
C ILE A 152 -1.36 -27.33 -4.06
N VAL A 153 -1.84 -26.63 -5.10
CA VAL A 153 -2.21 -27.24 -6.40
C VAL A 153 -1.00 -27.93 -7.03
N PHE A 154 0.15 -27.24 -7.08
CA PHE A 154 1.37 -27.82 -7.65
C PHE A 154 1.83 -29.06 -6.87
N ALA A 155 1.79 -29.02 -5.53
CA ALA A 155 2.11 -30.17 -4.68
C ALA A 155 1.12 -31.34 -4.88
N GLY A 156 -0.13 -31.04 -5.15
CA GLY A 156 -1.15 -32.02 -5.55
C GLY A 156 -0.78 -32.71 -6.87
N PHE A 157 -0.41 -31.91 -7.87
CA PHE A 157 0.05 -32.37 -9.17
C PHE A 157 1.32 -33.24 -9.08
N GLU A 158 2.31 -32.83 -8.29
CA GLU A 158 3.52 -33.63 -8.02
C GLU A 158 3.17 -35.00 -7.40
N ARG A 159 2.21 -35.03 -6.47
CA ARG A 159 1.76 -36.31 -5.83
C ARG A 159 1.01 -37.18 -6.80
N TRP A 160 0.16 -36.60 -7.64
CA TRP A 160 -0.59 -37.32 -8.68
C TRP A 160 0.36 -37.98 -9.68
N LEU A 161 1.34 -37.27 -10.23
CA LEU A 161 2.34 -37.82 -11.15
C LEU A 161 3.13 -38.98 -10.53
N ARG A 162 3.54 -38.88 -9.28
CA ARG A 162 4.23 -39.95 -8.56
C ARG A 162 3.38 -41.20 -8.41
N ARG A 163 2.07 -41.04 -8.26
CA ARG A 163 1.14 -42.19 -8.15
C ARG A 163 0.99 -42.97 -9.44
N PHE A 164 1.16 -42.34 -10.58
CA PHE A 164 1.08 -42.95 -11.90
C PHE A 164 2.42 -43.46 -12.44
N GLY A 165 3.40 -43.69 -11.57
CA GLY A 165 4.65 -44.37 -11.92
C GLY A 165 5.76 -43.49 -12.49
N SER A 166 5.56 -42.18 -12.57
CA SER A 166 6.67 -41.27 -12.91
C SER A 166 7.66 -41.24 -11.76
N ARG A 167 8.84 -41.82 -11.95
CA ARG A 167 9.97 -41.75 -11.00
C ARG A 167 10.67 -40.38 -11.08
N THR A 168 10.42 -39.60 -12.13
CA THR A 168 10.96 -38.25 -12.31
C THR A 168 10.09 -37.20 -11.60
N ARG A 169 10.71 -36.29 -10.92
CA ARG A 169 10.00 -35.08 -10.43
C ARG A 169 9.46 -34.33 -11.64
N PRO A 170 8.22 -33.79 -11.57
CA PRO A 170 7.72 -32.94 -12.63
C PRO A 170 8.50 -31.64 -12.61
N GLY A 171 9.46 -31.49 -13.50
CA GLY A 171 10.25 -30.27 -13.61
C GLY A 171 11.51 -30.46 -14.44
N LEU A 172 11.96 -29.35 -15.00
CA LEU A 172 13.18 -29.30 -15.81
C LEU A 172 14.43 -29.34 -14.92
N GLU A 173 14.27 -29.25 -13.58
CA GLU A 173 15.35 -29.19 -12.56
C GLU A 173 16.46 -28.19 -12.91
N LEU A 174 16.10 -27.06 -13.53
CA LEU A 174 17.05 -26.02 -13.89
C LEU A 174 17.66 -25.41 -12.64
N ALA A 175 18.98 -25.24 -12.66
CA ALA A 175 19.65 -24.53 -11.57
C ALA A 175 19.22 -23.05 -11.59
N TYR A 176 18.67 -22.58 -10.47
CA TYR A 176 18.32 -21.17 -10.32
C TYR A 176 19.60 -20.32 -10.26
N PRO A 177 19.77 -19.32 -11.14
CA PRO A 177 20.96 -18.51 -11.17
C PRO A 177 21.12 -17.69 -9.89
N SER A 178 22.23 -17.86 -9.17
CA SER A 178 22.46 -17.17 -7.88
C SER A 178 22.47 -15.64 -7.99
N TRP A 179 22.90 -15.09 -9.16
CA TRP A 179 22.90 -13.65 -9.41
C TRP A 179 21.49 -13.05 -9.52
N LEU A 180 20.49 -13.89 -9.80
CA LEU A 180 19.11 -13.45 -9.97
C LEU A 180 18.44 -13.10 -8.64
N GLY A 181 18.96 -13.61 -7.50
CA GLY A 181 18.44 -13.28 -6.16
C GLY A 181 16.91 -13.35 -6.10
N VAL A 182 16.25 -12.26 -5.70
CA VAL A 182 14.77 -12.14 -5.70
C VAL A 182 14.25 -11.18 -6.78
N TRP A 183 15.04 -10.84 -7.80
CA TRP A 183 14.61 -9.94 -8.90
C TRP A 183 13.32 -10.36 -9.59
N PRO A 184 13.02 -11.65 -9.86
CA PRO A 184 11.72 -12.05 -10.40
C PRO A 184 10.57 -11.67 -9.47
N GLY A 185 10.75 -11.82 -8.15
CA GLY A 185 9.76 -11.36 -7.17
C GLY A 185 9.59 -9.85 -7.16
N VAL A 186 10.68 -9.07 -7.32
CA VAL A 186 10.63 -7.60 -7.49
C VAL A 186 9.80 -7.22 -8.70
N ALA A 187 10.07 -7.85 -9.85
CA ALA A 187 9.35 -7.58 -11.09
C ALA A 187 7.85 -7.93 -10.98
N LEU A 188 7.54 -9.11 -10.42
CA LEU A 188 6.15 -9.55 -10.25
C LEU A 188 5.38 -8.69 -9.24
N PHE A 189 6.04 -8.26 -8.16
CA PHE A 189 5.42 -7.34 -7.21
C PHE A 189 5.23 -5.94 -7.80
N GLY A 190 6.17 -5.48 -8.63
CA GLY A 190 6.02 -4.23 -9.40
C GLY A 190 4.84 -4.27 -10.38
N VAL A 191 4.66 -5.40 -11.09
CA VAL A 191 3.49 -5.60 -11.96
C VAL A 191 2.20 -5.64 -11.15
N PHE A 192 2.19 -6.33 -10.00
CA PHE A 192 1.04 -6.35 -9.10
C PHE A 192 0.68 -4.93 -8.63
N ALA A 193 1.65 -4.15 -8.19
CA ALA A 193 1.44 -2.76 -7.79
C ALA A 193 0.94 -1.87 -8.94
N TRP A 194 1.42 -2.13 -10.17
CA TRP A 194 0.91 -1.44 -11.36
C TRP A 194 -0.55 -1.79 -11.65
N VAL A 195 -0.93 -3.06 -11.53
CA VAL A 195 -2.33 -3.48 -11.68
C VAL A 195 -3.20 -2.80 -10.62
N GLU A 196 -2.76 -2.77 -9.36
CA GLU A 196 -3.49 -2.18 -8.23
C GLU A 196 -3.66 -0.66 -8.36
N LEU A 197 -2.58 0.05 -8.75
CA LEU A 197 -2.50 1.51 -8.58
C LEU A 197 -2.71 2.30 -9.88
N VAL A 198 -2.59 1.66 -11.06
CA VAL A 198 -2.60 2.36 -12.35
C VAL A 198 -3.63 1.78 -13.31
N SER A 199 -3.87 0.46 -13.27
CA SER A 199 -4.73 -0.18 -14.27
C SER A 199 -6.21 0.07 -13.99
N GLU A 200 -6.93 0.70 -14.92
CA GLU A 200 -8.40 0.83 -14.86
C GLU A 200 -9.12 -0.53 -14.84
N GLY A 201 -8.47 -1.58 -15.35
CA GLY A 201 -9.02 -2.94 -15.34
C GLY A 201 -8.91 -3.67 -14.00
N ALA A 202 -8.27 -3.08 -12.98
CA ALA A 202 -8.07 -3.70 -11.67
C ALA A 202 -9.37 -4.03 -10.94
N GLU A 203 -10.41 -3.26 -11.19
CA GLU A 203 -11.73 -3.43 -10.56
C GLU A 203 -12.67 -4.32 -11.39
N VAL A 204 -12.42 -4.48 -12.68
CA VAL A 204 -13.26 -5.28 -13.57
C VAL A 204 -13.05 -6.77 -13.30
N PRO A 205 -14.09 -7.52 -12.86
CA PRO A 205 -13.95 -8.91 -12.41
C PRO A 205 -13.26 -9.85 -13.41
N SER A 206 -13.62 -9.78 -14.70
CA SER A 206 -13.02 -10.65 -15.74
C SER A 206 -11.57 -10.30 -16.05
N THR A 207 -11.22 -9.03 -16.04
CA THR A 207 -9.84 -8.56 -16.22
C THR A 207 -8.98 -9.01 -15.06
N LEU A 208 -9.46 -8.82 -13.83
CA LEU A 208 -8.77 -9.24 -12.62
C LEU A 208 -8.57 -10.76 -12.58
N ALA A 209 -9.60 -11.56 -12.90
CA ALA A 209 -9.49 -13.00 -13.02
C ALA A 209 -8.46 -13.43 -14.08
N THR A 210 -8.38 -12.70 -15.19
CA THR A 210 -7.39 -12.92 -16.25
C THR A 210 -5.96 -12.66 -15.74
N PHE A 211 -5.73 -11.59 -15.00
CA PHE A 211 -4.43 -11.33 -14.37
C PHE A 211 -4.04 -12.44 -13.39
N VAL A 212 -4.99 -12.92 -12.57
CA VAL A 212 -4.74 -14.06 -11.65
C VAL A 212 -4.41 -15.34 -12.42
N LEU A 213 -5.05 -15.60 -13.56
CA LEU A 213 -4.74 -16.77 -14.40
C LEU A 213 -3.36 -16.68 -15.03
N ILE A 214 -2.98 -15.52 -15.56
CA ILE A 214 -1.65 -15.27 -16.14
C ILE A 214 -0.57 -15.48 -15.05
N TYR A 215 -0.77 -14.86 -13.88
CA TYR A 215 0.14 -15.02 -12.74
C TYR A 215 0.27 -16.48 -12.30
N SER A 216 -0.86 -17.23 -12.28
CA SER A 216 -0.90 -18.64 -11.92
C SER A 216 -0.10 -19.50 -12.91
N GLY A 217 -0.32 -19.29 -14.21
CA GLY A 217 0.41 -19.99 -15.26
C GLY A 217 1.91 -19.75 -15.17
N LEU A 218 2.33 -18.49 -15.01
CA LEU A 218 3.73 -18.12 -14.84
C LEU A 218 4.34 -18.77 -13.59
N THR A 219 3.64 -18.72 -12.46
CA THR A 219 4.10 -19.28 -11.19
C THR A 219 4.24 -20.81 -11.25
N TRP A 220 3.27 -21.54 -11.84
CA TRP A 220 3.38 -22.98 -12.02
C TRP A 220 4.46 -23.36 -13.03
N PHE A 221 4.61 -22.61 -14.11
CA PHE A 221 5.69 -22.82 -15.07
C PHE A 221 7.06 -22.67 -14.39
N ALA A 222 7.25 -21.61 -13.60
CA ALA A 222 8.51 -21.38 -12.90
C ALA A 222 8.75 -22.41 -11.77
N MET A 223 7.70 -22.89 -11.09
CA MET A 223 7.80 -24.01 -10.16
C MET A 223 8.23 -25.31 -10.86
N ALA A 224 7.76 -25.54 -12.09
CA ALA A 224 8.17 -26.68 -12.91
C ALA A 224 9.61 -26.52 -13.42
N ALA A 225 10.03 -25.31 -13.77
CA ALA A 225 11.37 -25.03 -14.25
C ALA A 225 12.45 -25.15 -13.17
N PHE A 226 12.27 -24.44 -12.05
CA PHE A 226 13.29 -24.27 -11.00
C PHE A 226 13.02 -25.08 -9.73
N GLY A 227 11.86 -25.70 -9.65
CA GLY A 227 11.39 -26.37 -8.44
C GLY A 227 10.58 -25.46 -7.52
N ARG A 228 9.49 -26.00 -6.98
CA ARG A 228 8.51 -25.29 -6.16
C ARG A 228 9.13 -24.51 -5.00
N ASN A 229 10.03 -25.12 -4.23
CA ASN A 229 10.62 -24.49 -3.06
C ASN A 229 11.57 -23.33 -3.41
N VAL A 230 12.28 -23.46 -4.52
CA VAL A 230 13.18 -22.43 -5.03
C VAL A 230 12.37 -21.23 -5.51
N TRP A 231 11.33 -21.46 -6.32
CA TRP A 231 10.48 -20.37 -6.81
C TRP A 231 9.77 -19.62 -5.69
N LEU A 232 9.19 -20.31 -4.71
CA LEU A 232 8.55 -19.69 -3.56
C LEU A 232 9.51 -18.88 -2.67
N ALA A 233 10.80 -19.18 -2.71
CA ALA A 233 11.81 -18.46 -1.94
C ALA A 233 12.39 -17.25 -2.67
N HIS A 234 12.31 -17.19 -4.01
CA HIS A 234 13.02 -16.19 -4.80
C HIS A 234 12.12 -15.42 -5.79
N GLY A 235 11.09 -16.06 -6.35
CA GLY A 235 10.32 -15.50 -7.46
C GLY A 235 8.85 -15.23 -7.17
N GLU A 236 8.22 -15.97 -6.25
CA GLU A 236 6.80 -15.78 -5.95
C GLU A 236 6.62 -14.54 -5.06
N ALA A 237 6.06 -13.48 -5.64
CA ALA A 237 6.01 -12.15 -5.05
C ALA A 237 5.31 -12.11 -3.68
N PHE A 238 4.20 -12.86 -3.52
CA PHE A 238 3.41 -12.86 -2.27
C PHE A 238 4.06 -13.71 -1.18
N SER A 239 4.79 -14.78 -1.53
CA SER A 239 5.63 -15.50 -0.57
C SER A 239 6.73 -14.61 0.00
N LEU A 240 7.29 -13.74 -0.84
CA LEU A 240 8.29 -12.76 -0.40
C LEU A 240 7.63 -11.66 0.45
N ALA A 241 6.55 -11.05 -0.02
CA ALA A 241 5.87 -9.95 0.67
C ALA A 241 5.37 -10.36 2.06
N PHE A 242 4.53 -11.41 2.14
CA PHE A 242 4.05 -11.90 3.43
C PHE A 242 5.18 -12.50 4.27
N GLY A 243 6.24 -13.02 3.62
CA GLY A 243 7.46 -13.46 4.30
C GLY A 243 8.20 -12.33 4.99
N VAL A 244 8.34 -11.18 4.34
CA VAL A 244 8.96 -9.97 4.88
C VAL A 244 8.11 -9.40 6.02
N LEU A 245 6.80 -9.21 5.81
CA LEU A 245 5.87 -8.73 6.84
C LEU A 245 5.86 -9.66 8.07
N GLY A 246 5.80 -10.97 7.84
CA GLY A 246 5.79 -11.98 8.88
C GLY A 246 7.06 -12.04 9.73
N ARG A 247 8.16 -11.40 9.32
CA ARG A 247 9.35 -11.27 10.19
C ARG A 247 9.08 -10.39 11.41
N PHE A 248 8.15 -9.46 11.31
CA PHE A 248 7.72 -8.63 12.44
C PHE A 248 6.88 -9.44 13.44
N ALA A 249 6.04 -10.35 12.98
CA ALA A 249 5.07 -11.07 13.77
C ALA A 249 5.67 -11.97 14.85
N PRO A 250 4.91 -12.24 15.95
CA PRO A 250 5.35 -13.09 17.03
C PRO A 250 5.34 -14.58 16.68
N PHE A 251 4.43 -15.04 15.82
CA PHE A 251 4.40 -16.44 15.38
C PHE A 251 5.35 -16.67 14.23
N GLY A 252 6.44 -17.39 14.51
CA GLY A 252 7.41 -17.83 13.50
C GLY A 252 7.01 -19.19 12.91
N ALA A 253 6.96 -19.24 11.57
CA ALA A 253 6.81 -20.49 10.86
C ALA A 253 8.13 -21.29 10.89
N PRO A 254 8.03 -22.59 10.65
CA PRO A 254 9.20 -23.44 10.53
C PRO A 254 10.13 -22.95 9.42
N GLU A 255 11.37 -22.65 9.75
CA GLU A 255 12.42 -22.49 8.74
C GLU A 255 12.57 -23.82 8.00
N ARG A 256 12.46 -23.80 6.66
CA ARG A 256 12.64 -24.99 5.84
C ARG A 256 14.05 -25.53 6.08
N ALA A 257 14.13 -26.76 6.61
CA ALA A 257 15.34 -27.53 6.89
C ALA A 257 16.44 -26.74 7.64
N SER A 258 16.45 -26.87 8.97
CA SER A 258 17.65 -26.54 9.73
C SER A 258 18.84 -27.34 9.14
N PRO A 259 20.01 -26.71 8.92
CA PRO A 259 21.22 -27.42 8.48
C PRO A 259 21.56 -28.64 9.32
N ASN A 260 21.02 -28.74 10.53
CA ASN A 260 21.25 -29.81 11.50
C ASN A 260 20.18 -30.90 11.52
N GLY A 261 19.30 -30.99 10.50
CA GLY A 261 18.30 -32.05 10.37
C GLY A 261 17.21 -32.06 11.45
N ARG A 262 17.12 -31.04 12.30
CA ARG A 262 16.04 -30.95 13.29
C ARG A 262 14.72 -30.58 12.62
N PRO A 263 13.60 -31.23 13.02
CA PRO A 263 12.30 -30.86 12.49
C PRO A 263 12.00 -29.40 12.80
N SER A 264 11.63 -28.69 11.77
CA SER A 264 11.20 -27.31 11.77
C SER A 264 9.98 -27.16 12.70
N ARG A 265 10.06 -26.30 13.71
CA ARG A 265 9.01 -26.16 14.73
C ARG A 265 8.39 -24.79 14.67
N TRP A 266 7.08 -24.71 14.83
CA TRP A 266 6.36 -23.46 15.07
C TRP A 266 6.79 -22.90 16.44
N TYR A 267 7.13 -21.62 16.47
CA TYR A 267 7.63 -20.98 17.68
C TYR A 267 7.04 -19.59 17.88
N LEU A 268 6.94 -19.18 19.13
CA LEU A 268 6.66 -17.81 19.53
C LEU A 268 7.97 -17.07 19.78
N ARG A 269 8.08 -15.85 19.29
CA ARG A 269 9.20 -14.92 19.47
C ARG A 269 8.68 -13.53 19.83
N PRO A 270 9.52 -12.61 20.36
CA PRO A 270 9.16 -11.21 20.51
C PRO A 270 8.80 -10.58 19.15
N TYR A 271 7.88 -9.60 19.15
CA TYR A 271 7.62 -8.78 17.96
C TYR A 271 8.91 -8.18 17.42
N ALA A 272 9.00 -8.01 16.11
CA ALA A 272 10.15 -7.55 15.36
C ALA A 272 11.41 -8.44 15.50
N GLY A 273 11.37 -9.51 16.30
CA GLY A 273 12.53 -10.38 16.52
C GLY A 273 13.08 -11.07 15.26
N GLY A 274 12.26 -11.25 14.23
CA GLY A 274 12.70 -11.81 12.94
C GLY A 274 13.33 -10.79 11.99
N LEU A 275 13.32 -9.50 12.34
CA LEU A 275 13.91 -8.42 11.54
C LEU A 275 15.36 -8.13 11.92
N VAL A 276 15.79 -8.56 13.12
CA VAL A 276 17.17 -8.37 13.59
C VAL A 276 18.06 -9.43 12.94
N VAL A 277 18.64 -9.11 11.79
CA VAL A 277 19.52 -9.99 11.02
C VAL A 277 20.99 -9.82 11.41
N GLU A 278 21.79 -10.87 11.23
CA GLU A 278 23.24 -10.86 11.49
C GLU A 278 24.06 -10.70 10.20
N THR A 279 23.48 -11.11 9.06
CA THR A 279 24.12 -11.02 7.75
C THR A 279 23.35 -10.08 6.84
N PRO A 280 24.04 -9.24 6.04
CA PRO A 280 23.36 -8.37 5.09
C PRO A 280 22.64 -9.20 4.02
N CYS A 281 21.44 -8.79 3.65
CA CYS A 281 20.78 -9.33 2.47
C CYS A 281 21.38 -8.73 1.20
N ASP A 282 21.07 -9.33 0.06
CA ASP A 282 21.52 -8.85 -1.24
C ASP A 282 20.74 -7.61 -1.70
N LEU A 283 21.19 -7.01 -2.81
CA LEU A 283 20.56 -5.81 -3.38
C LEU A 283 19.11 -6.09 -3.81
N SER A 284 18.82 -7.27 -4.35
CA SER A 284 17.48 -7.59 -4.84
C SER A 284 16.46 -7.62 -3.71
N MET A 285 16.80 -8.17 -2.55
CA MET A 285 15.95 -8.15 -1.36
C MET A 285 15.84 -6.73 -0.76
N THR A 286 16.92 -5.96 -0.81
CA THR A 286 16.90 -4.55 -0.39
C THR A 286 15.90 -3.76 -1.25
N VAL A 287 15.95 -3.92 -2.58
CA VAL A 287 15.02 -3.29 -3.51
C VAL A 287 13.58 -3.78 -3.27
N PHE A 288 13.39 -5.08 -3.00
CA PHE A 288 12.06 -5.62 -2.73
C PHE A 288 11.39 -4.96 -1.51
N VAL A 289 12.12 -4.83 -0.40
CA VAL A 289 11.61 -4.18 0.81
C VAL A 289 11.31 -2.69 0.57
N LEU A 290 12.19 -2.00 -0.15
CA LEU A 290 11.96 -0.59 -0.52
C LEU A 290 10.78 -0.43 -1.48
N LEU A 291 10.60 -1.36 -2.43
CA LEU A 291 9.45 -1.37 -3.33
C LEU A 291 8.14 -1.50 -2.55
N MET A 292 8.05 -2.41 -1.58
CA MET A 292 6.86 -2.53 -0.71
C MET A 292 6.55 -1.23 0.04
N LEU A 293 7.57 -0.53 0.54
CA LEU A 293 7.38 0.74 1.23
C LEU A 293 7.02 1.87 0.26
N ALA A 294 7.68 1.91 -0.90
CA ALA A 294 7.46 2.94 -1.91
C ALA A 294 6.05 2.85 -2.52
N THR A 295 5.56 1.64 -2.82
CA THR A 295 4.24 1.46 -3.44
C THR A 295 3.10 1.95 -2.54
N VAL A 296 3.09 1.59 -1.26
CA VAL A 296 2.06 2.08 -0.33
C VAL A 296 2.18 3.58 -0.06
N THR A 297 3.39 4.15 -0.15
CA THR A 297 3.59 5.61 -0.03
C THR A 297 3.13 6.34 -1.29
N PHE A 298 3.36 5.74 -2.46
CA PHE A 298 2.90 6.27 -3.74
C PHE A 298 1.38 6.29 -3.82
N ASP A 299 0.72 5.23 -3.36
CA ASP A 299 -0.73 5.15 -3.25
C ASP A 299 -1.30 6.32 -2.42
N GLY A 300 -0.80 6.52 -1.21
CA GLY A 300 -1.21 7.68 -0.40
C GLY A 300 -0.85 9.04 -1.02
N LEU A 301 0.27 9.13 -1.77
CA LEU A 301 0.67 10.37 -2.42
C LEU A 301 -0.30 10.77 -3.55
N LYS A 302 -0.85 9.80 -4.28
CA LYS A 302 -1.85 10.03 -5.34
C LYS A 302 -3.10 10.76 -4.82
N GLU A 303 -3.46 10.54 -3.56
CA GLU A 303 -4.61 11.19 -2.91
C GLU A 303 -4.32 12.63 -2.46
N THR A 304 -3.14 13.18 -2.76
CA THR A 304 -2.75 14.51 -2.30
C THR A 304 -2.85 15.58 -3.40
N PRO A 305 -3.10 16.85 -3.04
CA PRO A 305 -3.07 17.97 -3.99
C PRO A 305 -1.70 18.19 -4.61
N LEU A 306 -0.65 17.76 -3.91
CA LEU A 306 0.71 17.82 -4.43
C LEU A 306 0.82 16.97 -5.71
N TRP A 307 0.17 15.80 -5.73
CA TRP A 307 0.12 14.93 -6.90
C TRP A 307 -0.55 15.61 -8.08
N ALA A 308 -1.76 16.15 -7.89
CA ALA A 308 -2.47 16.88 -8.94
C ALA A 308 -1.66 18.08 -9.47
N SER A 309 -1.02 18.82 -8.56
CA SER A 309 -0.14 19.93 -8.93
C SER A 309 1.09 19.48 -9.72
N LEU A 310 1.69 18.34 -9.37
CA LEU A 310 2.82 17.75 -10.08
C LEU A 310 2.42 17.32 -11.50
N LEU A 311 1.31 16.62 -11.64
CA LEU A 311 0.78 16.21 -12.95
C LEU A 311 0.51 17.43 -13.84
N GLY A 312 -0.15 18.46 -13.30
CA GLY A 312 -0.41 19.72 -14.01
C GLY A 312 0.89 20.44 -14.42
N TRP A 313 1.91 20.44 -13.56
CA TRP A 313 3.21 21.01 -13.89
C TRP A 313 3.92 20.23 -15.00
N ILE A 314 3.91 18.90 -14.95
CA ILE A 314 4.49 18.04 -16.00
C ILE A 314 3.77 18.27 -17.33
N ALA A 315 2.43 18.25 -17.30
CA ALA A 315 1.60 18.42 -18.49
C ALA A 315 1.80 19.79 -19.18
N LEU A 316 2.08 20.83 -18.41
CA LEU A 316 2.29 22.19 -18.93
C LEU A 316 3.74 22.53 -19.20
N ALA A 317 4.71 21.67 -18.85
CA ALA A 317 6.12 21.93 -19.05
C ALA A 317 6.46 22.11 -20.54
N PRO A 318 7.01 23.26 -20.99
CA PRO A 318 7.16 23.56 -22.42
C PRO A 318 8.03 22.56 -23.19
N TRP A 319 8.95 21.90 -22.48
CA TRP A 319 9.86 20.90 -23.07
C TRP A 319 9.27 19.50 -23.12
N PHE A 320 8.20 19.23 -22.36
CA PHE A 320 7.56 17.92 -22.30
C PHE A 320 6.16 17.88 -22.94
N HIS A 321 5.45 19.01 -22.92
CA HIS A 321 4.12 19.18 -23.49
C HIS A 321 3.99 18.72 -24.96
N PRO A 322 4.92 19.04 -25.91
CA PRO A 322 4.81 18.56 -27.28
C PRO A 322 4.85 17.03 -27.40
N LEU A 323 5.68 16.37 -26.57
CA LEU A 323 5.76 14.91 -26.53
C LEU A 323 4.43 14.30 -26.04
N LEU A 324 3.82 14.91 -25.01
CA LEU A 324 2.53 14.43 -24.52
C LEU A 324 1.42 14.57 -25.57
N LEU A 325 1.41 15.66 -26.35
CA LEU A 325 0.48 15.82 -27.48
C LEU A 325 0.66 14.72 -28.52
N GLU A 326 1.89 14.42 -28.93
CA GLU A 326 2.16 13.34 -29.89
C GLU A 326 1.69 11.97 -29.36
N LEU A 327 1.91 11.68 -28.07
CA LEU A 327 1.48 10.43 -27.43
C LEU A 327 -0.05 10.37 -27.36
N HIS A 328 -0.72 11.48 -27.05
CA HIS A 328 -2.17 11.57 -27.07
C HIS A 328 -2.75 11.31 -28.48
N ASP A 329 -2.16 11.90 -29.52
CA ASP A 329 -2.57 11.71 -30.90
C ASP A 329 -2.34 10.25 -31.38
N LEU A 330 -1.40 9.54 -30.78
CA LEU A 330 -1.19 8.10 -30.98
C LEU A 330 -2.17 7.23 -30.20
N GLY A 331 -3.05 7.82 -29.39
CA GLY A 331 -4.10 7.12 -28.64
C GLY A 331 -3.64 6.57 -27.27
N PHE A 332 -2.51 7.05 -26.70
CA PHE A 332 -2.12 6.66 -25.36
C PHE A 332 -2.96 7.38 -24.31
N ASP A 333 -3.36 6.63 -23.27
CA ASP A 333 -3.83 7.21 -22.03
C ASP A 333 -2.66 7.88 -21.31
N LEU A 334 -2.68 9.20 -21.26
CA LEU A 334 -1.57 9.98 -20.71
C LEU A 334 -1.50 9.92 -19.20
N LEU A 335 -2.64 9.81 -18.51
CA LEU A 335 -2.65 9.70 -17.06
C LEU A 335 -2.04 8.38 -16.63
N ALA A 336 -2.52 7.27 -17.21
CA ALA A 336 -1.96 5.95 -16.95
C ALA A 336 -0.47 5.85 -17.34
N LEU A 337 -0.06 6.51 -18.42
CA LEU A 337 1.35 6.58 -18.81
C LEU A 337 2.20 7.33 -17.78
N LEU A 338 1.78 8.51 -17.35
CA LEU A 338 2.49 9.32 -16.34
C LEU A 338 2.55 8.58 -15.01
N GLU A 339 1.45 7.99 -14.56
CA GLU A 339 1.41 7.19 -13.35
C GLU A 339 2.32 5.97 -13.43
N THR A 340 2.37 5.28 -14.58
CA THR A 340 3.30 4.16 -14.81
C THR A 340 4.76 4.60 -14.67
N VAL A 341 5.13 5.70 -15.30
CA VAL A 341 6.50 6.24 -15.20
C VAL A 341 6.81 6.63 -13.75
N MET A 342 5.90 7.31 -13.09
CA MET A 342 6.10 7.74 -11.69
C MET A 342 6.15 6.57 -10.73
N LEU A 343 5.33 5.53 -10.92
CA LEU A 343 5.37 4.30 -10.14
C LEU A 343 6.72 3.56 -10.28
N ALA A 344 7.36 3.65 -11.45
CA ALA A 344 8.71 3.09 -11.66
C ALA A 344 9.81 3.98 -11.04
N LEU A 345 9.68 5.30 -11.15
CA LEU A 345 10.67 6.25 -10.63
C LEU A 345 10.63 6.37 -9.09
N PHE A 346 9.47 6.20 -8.49
CA PHE A 346 9.29 6.41 -7.05
C PHE A 346 10.09 5.39 -6.20
N PRO A 347 10.06 4.08 -6.45
CA PRO A 347 10.94 3.12 -5.78
C PRO A 347 12.43 3.37 -6.04
N LEU A 348 12.78 3.86 -7.23
CA LEU A 348 14.16 4.26 -7.54
C LEU A 348 14.60 5.46 -6.70
N LEU A 349 13.74 6.46 -6.52
CA LEU A 349 13.98 7.58 -5.61
C LEU A 349 14.19 7.09 -4.17
N PHE A 350 13.34 6.18 -3.69
CA PHE A 350 13.50 5.56 -2.36
C PHE A 350 14.85 4.85 -2.22
N LEU A 351 15.24 4.09 -3.25
CA LEU A 351 16.54 3.41 -3.27
C LEU A 351 17.70 4.40 -3.22
N LEU A 352 17.67 5.46 -4.03
CA LEU A 352 18.74 6.47 -4.07
C LEU A 352 18.87 7.21 -2.74
N VAL A 353 17.74 7.65 -2.16
CA VAL A 353 17.71 8.30 -0.84
C VAL A 353 18.24 7.35 0.23
N TYR A 354 17.76 6.11 0.25
CA TYR A 354 18.20 5.10 1.22
C TYR A 354 19.70 4.81 1.12
N LEU A 355 20.22 4.61 -0.10
CA LEU A 355 21.66 4.38 -0.32
C LEU A 355 22.50 5.62 0.07
N GLY A 356 21.99 6.83 -0.15
CA GLY A 356 22.61 8.06 0.34
C GLY A 356 22.76 8.10 1.86
N PHE A 357 21.70 7.73 2.58
CA PHE A 357 21.76 7.63 4.04
C PHE A 357 22.62 6.46 4.53
N CYS A 358 22.66 5.34 3.81
CA CYS A 358 23.60 4.24 4.08
C CYS A 358 25.05 4.66 3.87
N TRP A 359 25.34 5.48 2.87
CA TRP A 359 26.66 6.06 2.66
C TRP A 359 27.03 6.98 3.82
N LEU A 360 26.14 7.88 4.24
CA LEU A 360 26.37 8.74 5.41
C LEU A 360 26.60 7.93 6.70
N ALA A 361 25.83 6.87 6.90
CA ALA A 361 25.99 5.96 8.04
C ALA A 361 27.34 5.24 8.04
N ARG A 362 27.81 4.81 6.86
CA ARG A 362 29.13 4.24 6.66
C ARG A 362 30.24 5.23 7.05
N GLU A 363 30.18 6.46 6.52
CA GLU A 363 31.17 7.50 6.81
C GLU A 363 31.15 7.89 8.30
N ALA A 364 29.97 8.08 8.89
CA ALA A 364 29.82 8.45 10.29
C ALA A 364 30.39 7.39 11.27
N SER A 365 30.34 6.11 10.86
CA SER A 365 30.82 4.98 11.69
C SER A 365 32.24 4.52 11.35
N ASP A 366 32.92 5.19 10.42
CA ASP A 366 34.26 4.82 9.91
C ASP A 366 34.32 3.33 9.49
N SER A 367 33.30 2.87 8.78
CA SER A 367 33.12 1.47 8.42
C SER A 367 33.77 1.13 7.10
N GLU A 368 34.58 0.05 7.08
CA GLU A 368 35.16 -0.50 5.85
C GLU A 368 34.16 -1.25 4.96
N ARG A 369 32.90 -1.46 5.43
CA ARG A 369 31.89 -2.15 4.64
C ARG A 369 31.48 -1.33 3.43
N SER A 370 31.13 -2.01 2.33
CA SER A 370 30.54 -1.32 1.18
C SER A 370 29.14 -0.79 1.54
N VAL A 371 28.70 0.29 0.88
CA VAL A 371 27.37 0.89 1.06
C VAL A 371 26.25 -0.15 0.91
N LEU A 372 26.37 -1.05 -0.08
CA LEU A 372 25.39 -2.11 -0.30
C LEU A 372 25.31 -3.11 0.86
N LYS A 373 26.43 -3.40 1.53
CA LYS A 373 26.42 -4.25 2.73
C LYS A 373 25.76 -3.54 3.91
N VAL A 374 25.99 -2.25 4.08
CA VAL A 374 25.29 -1.44 5.09
C VAL A 374 23.79 -1.41 4.78
N ALA A 375 23.41 -1.18 3.53
CA ALA A 375 22.01 -1.18 3.09
C ALA A 375 21.35 -2.54 3.40
N GLY A 376 21.95 -3.65 3.03
CA GLY A 376 21.41 -4.98 3.30
C GLY A 376 21.31 -5.35 4.79
N LEU A 377 22.09 -4.71 5.66
CA LEU A 377 21.96 -4.87 7.12
C LEU A 377 20.75 -4.15 7.68
N PHE A 378 20.51 -2.90 7.25
CA PHE A 378 19.52 -2.04 7.88
C PHE A 378 18.14 -2.09 7.21
N VAL A 379 17.99 -2.61 5.97
CA VAL A 379 16.74 -2.54 5.23
C VAL A 379 15.55 -3.16 5.97
N PHE A 380 15.74 -4.25 6.69
CA PHE A 380 14.66 -4.85 7.46
C PHE A 380 14.19 -4.00 8.65
N SER A 381 14.95 -2.99 9.06
CA SER A 381 14.45 -2.01 10.04
C SER A 381 13.35 -1.11 9.49
N LEU A 382 13.17 -1.02 8.17
CA LEU A 382 12.10 -0.27 7.52
C LEU A 382 10.76 -1.03 7.50
N VAL A 383 10.78 -2.35 7.72
CA VAL A 383 9.55 -3.18 7.67
C VAL A 383 8.48 -2.75 8.68
N PRO A 384 8.80 -2.40 9.95
CA PRO A 384 7.79 -1.88 10.86
C PRO A 384 7.14 -0.59 10.37
N ILE A 385 7.87 0.24 9.62
CA ILE A 385 7.34 1.47 9.00
C ILE A 385 6.37 1.12 7.88
N ALA A 386 6.75 0.18 7.01
CA ALA A 386 5.86 -0.29 5.94
C ALA A 386 4.56 -0.89 6.50
N ILE A 387 4.64 -1.68 7.57
CA ILE A 387 3.47 -2.24 8.27
C ILE A 387 2.60 -1.13 8.85
N ALA A 388 3.21 -0.15 9.52
CA ALA A 388 2.49 0.95 10.13
C ALA A 388 1.77 1.82 9.10
N TYR A 389 2.44 2.09 7.98
CA TYR A 389 1.86 2.85 6.88
C TYR A 389 0.70 2.08 6.22
N HIS A 390 0.91 0.80 5.92
CA HIS A 390 -0.13 -0.07 5.37
C HIS A 390 -1.36 -0.15 6.31
N LEU A 391 -1.11 -0.28 7.63
CA LEU A 391 -2.18 -0.26 8.63
C LEU A 391 -2.93 1.09 8.62
N ALA A 392 -2.21 2.20 8.64
CA ALA A 392 -2.80 3.54 8.72
C ALA A 392 -3.60 3.89 7.46
N HIS A 393 -3.11 3.47 6.28
CA HIS A 393 -3.70 3.78 4.99
C HIS A 393 -4.95 2.92 4.71
N TYR A 394 -4.86 1.60 4.93
CA TYR A 394 -5.94 0.67 4.55
C TYR A 394 -6.91 0.29 5.68
N LEU A 395 -6.79 0.87 6.90
CA LEU A 395 -7.65 0.50 8.02
C LEU A 395 -9.14 0.78 7.73
N SER A 396 -9.44 1.97 7.23
CA SER A 396 -10.80 2.35 6.86
C SER A 396 -11.34 1.48 5.72
N TYR A 397 -10.52 1.27 4.71
CA TYR A 397 -10.86 0.42 3.58
C TYR A 397 -11.19 -1.02 4.02
N LEU A 398 -10.38 -1.61 4.89
CA LEU A 398 -10.64 -2.95 5.43
C LEU A 398 -11.91 -3.01 6.30
N LEU A 399 -12.15 -2.02 7.16
CA LEU A 399 -13.26 -2.08 8.11
C LEU A 399 -14.60 -1.66 7.49
N ILE A 400 -14.59 -0.76 6.51
CA ILE A 400 -15.82 -0.29 5.85
C ILE A 400 -16.06 -1.13 4.58
N ALA A 401 -15.19 -1.05 3.56
CA ALA A 401 -15.37 -1.80 2.32
C ALA A 401 -15.23 -3.33 2.51
N GLY A 402 -14.48 -3.77 3.50
CA GLY A 402 -14.40 -5.20 3.84
C GLY A 402 -15.72 -5.83 4.24
N GLN A 403 -16.73 -5.03 4.66
CA GLN A 403 -18.07 -5.54 4.93
C GLN A 403 -18.78 -6.05 3.67
N LEU A 404 -18.38 -5.60 2.46
CA LEU A 404 -18.88 -6.12 1.19
C LEU A 404 -18.77 -7.64 1.08
N ILE A 405 -17.81 -8.26 1.77
CA ILE A 405 -17.69 -9.71 1.74
C ILE A 405 -18.90 -10.44 2.33
N ILE A 406 -19.69 -9.77 3.18
CA ILE A 406 -20.87 -10.37 3.86
C ILE A 406 -22.00 -10.65 2.87
N PRO A 407 -22.52 -9.67 2.10
CA PRO A 407 -23.51 -9.95 1.07
C PRO A 407 -22.92 -10.76 -0.09
N LEU A 408 -21.68 -10.48 -0.52
CA LEU A 408 -21.03 -11.18 -1.62
C LEU A 408 -20.73 -12.65 -1.31
N ALA A 409 -20.54 -13.05 -0.07
CA ALA A 409 -20.47 -14.47 0.29
C ALA A 409 -21.80 -15.21 0.04
N SER A 410 -22.96 -14.53 0.18
CA SER A 410 -24.27 -15.08 -0.14
C SER A 410 -24.56 -15.14 -1.64
N ASP A 411 -24.00 -14.19 -2.42
CA ASP A 411 -24.13 -14.16 -3.89
C ASP A 411 -22.78 -13.84 -4.56
N PRO A 412 -21.86 -14.80 -4.61
CA PRO A 412 -20.51 -14.53 -5.12
C PRO A 412 -20.45 -14.22 -6.62
N PHE A 413 -21.50 -14.53 -7.37
CA PHE A 413 -21.58 -14.31 -8.82
C PHE A 413 -22.45 -13.12 -9.22
N GLY A 414 -23.19 -12.52 -8.27
CA GLY A 414 -24.15 -11.43 -8.56
C GLY A 414 -25.32 -11.90 -9.45
N ILE A 415 -25.86 -13.09 -9.18
CA ILE A 415 -26.96 -13.69 -9.98
C ILE A 415 -28.24 -13.89 -9.19
N GLY A 416 -28.35 -13.21 -8.04
CA GLY A 416 -29.55 -13.21 -7.19
C GLY A 416 -29.59 -14.36 -6.18
N TRP A 417 -28.47 -14.96 -5.84
CA TRP A 417 -28.40 -15.97 -4.78
C TRP A 417 -28.48 -15.32 -3.39
N ASN A 418 -28.94 -16.12 -2.42
CA ASN A 418 -28.90 -15.73 -1.01
C ASN A 418 -28.56 -16.94 -0.14
N LEU A 419 -27.34 -17.48 -0.33
CA LEU A 419 -26.90 -18.75 0.25
C LEU A 419 -26.88 -18.74 1.79
N PHE A 420 -26.55 -17.61 2.40
CA PHE A 420 -26.43 -17.44 3.84
C PHE A 420 -27.47 -16.49 4.46
N GLY A 421 -28.41 -15.98 3.66
CA GLY A 421 -29.42 -15.02 4.12
C GLY A 421 -28.88 -13.60 4.33
N THR A 422 -27.68 -13.30 3.82
CA THR A 422 -27.00 -12.00 4.02
C THR A 422 -26.92 -11.14 2.75
N ALA A 423 -27.57 -11.53 1.65
CA ALA A 423 -27.51 -10.76 0.40
C ALA A 423 -28.07 -9.32 0.52
N GLY A 424 -28.99 -9.09 1.47
CA GLY A 424 -29.53 -7.75 1.76
C GLY A 424 -28.81 -7.04 2.91
N TYR A 425 -27.53 -7.35 3.19
CA TYR A 425 -26.76 -6.66 4.21
C TYR A 425 -26.28 -5.30 3.70
N ASP A 426 -26.67 -4.23 4.39
CA ASP A 426 -26.22 -2.86 4.11
C ASP A 426 -24.90 -2.57 4.83
N ILE A 427 -23.99 -1.90 4.12
CA ILE A 427 -22.68 -1.53 4.66
C ILE A 427 -22.86 -0.42 5.69
N ASP A 428 -22.39 -0.66 6.91
CA ASP A 428 -22.35 0.35 7.96
C ASP A 428 -21.07 1.21 7.83
N ILE A 429 -21.21 2.38 7.21
CA ILE A 429 -20.11 3.36 7.09
C ILE A 429 -19.81 4.06 8.42
N SER A 430 -20.72 3.98 9.40
CA SER A 430 -20.59 4.62 10.71
C SER A 430 -19.77 3.79 11.71
N ILE A 431 -19.37 2.56 11.35
CA ILE A 431 -18.62 1.64 12.21
C ILE A 431 -17.32 2.27 12.74
N ILE A 432 -16.71 3.17 11.95
CA ILE A 432 -15.54 3.96 12.34
C ILE A 432 -15.69 5.39 11.81
N GLY A 433 -15.32 6.38 12.62
CA GLY A 433 -15.30 7.79 12.20
C GLY A 433 -13.88 8.26 11.84
N ALA A 434 -13.79 9.36 11.09
CA ALA A 434 -12.53 9.98 10.68
C ALA A 434 -11.59 10.28 11.86
N LYS A 435 -12.14 10.68 13.02
CA LYS A 435 -11.38 10.86 14.27
C LYS A 435 -10.65 9.59 14.70
N PHE A 436 -11.33 8.44 14.71
CA PHE A 436 -10.72 7.16 15.08
C PHE A 436 -9.61 6.77 14.11
N VAL A 437 -9.86 6.90 12.81
CA VAL A 437 -8.88 6.60 11.75
C VAL A 437 -7.65 7.46 11.91
N TRP A 438 -7.81 8.78 12.10
CA TRP A 438 -6.70 9.71 12.28
C TRP A 438 -5.82 9.35 13.47
N TYR A 439 -6.39 9.20 14.67
CA TYR A 439 -5.59 8.85 15.85
C TYR A 439 -4.94 7.48 15.73
N THR A 440 -5.61 6.52 15.11
CA THR A 440 -5.02 5.19 14.85
C THR A 440 -3.85 5.31 13.88
N ALA A 441 -3.96 6.12 12.83
CA ALA A 441 -2.87 6.38 11.89
C ALA A 441 -1.67 7.03 12.58
N VAL A 442 -1.89 8.09 13.38
CA VAL A 442 -0.82 8.76 14.15
C VAL A 442 -0.10 7.77 15.07
N VAL A 443 -0.86 6.99 15.85
CA VAL A 443 -0.28 6.01 16.78
C VAL A 443 0.47 4.91 16.02
N ALA A 444 -0.12 4.37 14.95
CA ALA A 444 0.51 3.31 14.15
C ALA A 444 1.84 3.78 13.55
N ILE A 445 1.86 4.97 12.94
CA ILE A 445 3.07 5.55 12.33
C ILE A 445 4.17 5.76 13.39
N VAL A 446 3.85 6.38 14.53
CA VAL A 446 4.82 6.61 15.61
C VAL A 446 5.35 5.29 16.15
N VAL A 447 4.47 4.33 16.46
CA VAL A 447 4.86 3.01 17.00
C VAL A 447 5.71 2.24 15.99
N GLY A 448 5.35 2.25 14.70
CA GLY A 448 6.13 1.62 13.64
C GLY A 448 7.57 2.17 13.56
N HIS A 449 7.72 3.51 13.65
CA HIS A 449 9.03 4.15 13.64
C HIS A 449 9.83 3.86 14.93
N VAL A 450 9.18 3.79 16.09
CA VAL A 450 9.84 3.38 17.34
C VAL A 450 10.38 1.94 17.24
N PHE A 451 9.60 1.01 16.67
CA PHE A 451 10.09 -0.34 16.38
C PHE A 451 11.25 -0.33 15.38
N ALA A 452 11.17 0.49 14.34
CA ALA A 452 12.23 0.63 13.34
C ALA A 452 13.55 1.11 13.96
N VAL A 453 13.49 2.14 14.82
CA VAL A 453 14.63 2.62 15.62
C VAL A 453 15.20 1.50 16.47
N GLY A 454 14.35 0.74 17.16
CA GLY A 454 14.77 -0.39 17.99
C GLY A 454 15.49 -1.49 17.17
N VAL A 455 14.90 -1.89 16.04
CA VAL A 455 15.53 -2.89 15.13
C VAL A 455 16.87 -2.38 14.61
N ALA A 456 16.93 -1.13 14.11
CA ALA A 456 18.16 -0.53 13.61
C ALA A 456 19.24 -0.48 14.68
N HIS A 457 18.87 -0.10 15.91
CA HIS A 457 19.80 -0.07 17.05
C HIS A 457 20.39 -1.44 17.37
N PHE A 458 19.55 -2.48 17.44
CA PHE A 458 20.04 -3.83 17.73
C PHE A 458 20.86 -4.42 16.57
N VAL A 459 20.54 -4.11 15.32
CA VAL A 459 21.36 -4.47 14.16
C VAL A 459 22.71 -3.77 14.23
N ALA A 460 22.73 -2.46 14.52
CA ALA A 460 23.97 -1.69 14.63
C ALA A 460 24.89 -2.24 15.74
N LEU A 461 24.36 -2.49 16.93
CA LEU A 461 25.14 -3.07 18.03
C LEU A 461 25.78 -4.44 17.71
N ARG A 462 25.21 -5.19 16.76
CA ARG A 462 25.75 -6.47 16.29
C ARG A 462 26.72 -6.33 15.14
N ALA A 463 26.44 -5.35 14.25
CA ALA A 463 27.21 -5.17 13.04
C ALA A 463 28.54 -4.45 13.26
N PHE A 464 28.60 -3.53 14.21
CA PHE A 464 29.79 -2.72 14.47
C PHE A 464 30.55 -3.20 15.69
N GLU A 465 31.87 -3.04 15.68
CA GLU A 465 32.75 -3.56 16.73
C GLU A 465 32.63 -2.77 18.03
N THR A 466 32.51 -1.45 17.92
CA THR A 466 32.43 -0.55 19.08
C THR A 466 31.03 0.05 19.23
N PRO A 467 30.57 0.27 20.48
CA PRO A 467 29.29 0.97 20.71
C PRO A 467 29.24 2.38 20.12
N GLY A 468 30.40 3.06 20.05
CA GLY A 468 30.50 4.39 19.44
C GLY A 468 30.21 4.37 17.94
N ALA A 469 30.85 3.45 17.19
CA ALA A 469 30.60 3.27 15.76
C ALA A 469 29.15 2.81 15.50
N ALA A 470 28.63 1.90 16.33
CA ALA A 470 27.25 1.47 16.26
C ALA A 470 26.26 2.64 16.44
N LEU A 471 26.52 3.54 17.37
CA LEU A 471 25.68 4.72 17.59
C LEU A 471 25.83 5.74 16.44
N ALA A 472 27.07 6.01 16.02
CA ALA A 472 27.36 6.95 14.94
C ALA A 472 26.68 6.55 13.62
N SER A 473 26.64 5.24 13.30
CA SER A 473 25.96 4.73 12.10
C SER A 473 24.45 5.03 12.05
N GLN A 474 23.83 5.32 13.20
CA GLN A 474 22.38 5.49 13.31
C GLN A 474 21.94 6.95 13.20
N TYR A 475 22.83 7.95 13.39
CA TYR A 475 22.43 9.36 13.28
C TYR A 475 21.85 9.73 11.92
N PRO A 476 22.41 9.31 10.77
CA PRO A 476 21.78 9.56 9.48
C PRO A 476 20.40 8.92 9.37
N PHE A 477 20.24 7.67 9.81
CA PHE A 477 18.94 7.01 9.78
C PHE A 477 17.90 7.67 10.70
N LEU A 478 18.32 8.26 11.83
CA LEU A 478 17.43 9.05 12.67
C LEU A 478 16.84 10.23 11.92
N VAL A 479 17.67 10.98 11.18
CA VAL A 479 17.22 12.09 10.36
C VAL A 479 16.23 11.61 9.28
N LEU A 480 16.56 10.52 8.61
CA LEU A 480 15.67 9.91 7.61
C LEU A 480 14.33 9.50 8.23
N MET A 481 14.34 8.81 9.37
CA MET A 481 13.14 8.32 10.05
C MET A 481 12.25 9.46 10.55
N VAL A 482 12.83 10.52 11.14
CA VAL A 482 12.06 11.69 11.58
C VAL A 482 11.42 12.38 10.38
N GLY A 483 12.18 12.64 9.32
CA GLY A 483 11.67 13.26 8.09
C GLY A 483 10.55 12.41 7.46
N TYR A 484 10.76 11.10 7.36
CA TYR A 484 9.77 10.20 6.77
C TYR A 484 8.51 10.06 7.65
N THR A 485 8.63 10.11 8.98
CA THR A 485 7.47 10.15 9.89
C THR A 485 6.59 11.37 9.58
N MET A 486 7.21 12.54 9.44
CA MET A 486 6.47 13.78 9.15
C MET A 486 5.79 13.73 7.78
N VAL A 487 6.51 13.26 6.75
CA VAL A 487 5.95 13.10 5.38
C VAL A 487 4.82 12.09 5.37
N SER A 488 4.96 10.94 6.02
CA SER A 488 3.92 9.90 6.10
C SER A 488 2.64 10.42 6.74
N LEU A 489 2.75 11.12 7.87
CA LEU A 489 1.59 11.71 8.53
C LEU A 489 0.97 12.84 7.73
N TRP A 490 1.79 13.64 7.03
CA TRP A 490 1.28 14.69 6.16
C TRP A 490 0.45 14.10 5.00
N ILE A 491 0.94 13.04 4.34
CA ILE A 491 0.20 12.34 3.28
C ILE A 491 -1.13 11.80 3.83
N LEU A 492 -1.08 11.09 4.96
CA LEU A 492 -2.27 10.47 5.56
C LEU A 492 -3.30 11.48 6.07
N ALA A 493 -2.88 12.71 6.36
CA ALA A 493 -3.80 13.77 6.78
C ALA A 493 -4.65 14.32 5.63
N GLN A 494 -4.13 14.33 4.39
CA GLN A 494 -4.78 15.00 3.27
C GLN A 494 -6.23 14.54 3.00
N PRO A 495 -6.56 13.23 2.97
CA PRO A 495 -7.93 12.79 2.78
C PRO A 495 -8.84 12.93 4.02
N ILE A 496 -8.27 13.14 5.23
CA ILE A 496 -9.01 12.96 6.50
C ILE A 496 -9.34 14.29 7.18
N VAL A 497 -8.54 15.34 7.00
CA VAL A 497 -8.42 16.47 7.91
C VAL A 497 -9.12 17.76 7.48
N GLU A 498 -9.89 17.85 6.42
CA GLU A 498 -10.63 19.09 6.13
C GLU A 498 -12.14 18.88 6.18
N SER A 499 -12.84 19.82 6.83
CA SER A 499 -14.31 19.90 6.72
C SER A 499 -14.67 20.44 5.35
N PRO A 500 -15.53 19.78 4.57
CA PRO A 500 -16.24 20.49 3.54
C PRO A 500 -17.00 21.62 4.25
N ASN A 501 -16.80 22.84 3.85
CA ASN A 501 -17.73 23.90 4.19
C ASN A 501 -19.07 23.55 3.53
N LEU A 502 -19.87 22.73 4.20
CA LEU A 502 -21.28 22.54 3.91
C LEU A 502 -21.95 23.86 4.30
N SER A 503 -21.78 24.86 3.46
CA SER A 503 -22.58 26.08 3.59
C SER A 503 -24.00 25.69 3.26
N PRO A 504 -24.99 26.14 4.06
CA PRO A 504 -26.38 26.06 3.62
C PRO A 504 -26.46 26.69 2.23
N PHE A 505 -27.22 26.08 1.36
CA PHE A 505 -27.30 26.38 -0.06
C PHE A 505 -27.34 27.92 -0.28
N ARG A 506 -26.24 28.50 -0.71
CA ARG A 506 -26.18 29.80 -1.37
C ARG A 506 -25.86 29.47 -2.82
N ALA A 507 -26.73 29.88 -3.76
CA ALA A 507 -26.53 29.66 -5.18
C ALA A 507 -25.03 29.83 -5.54
N PRO A 508 -24.24 28.75 -5.65
CA PRO A 508 -22.82 28.93 -5.90
C PRO A 508 -22.67 29.26 -7.38
N SER A 509 -22.20 30.46 -7.65
CA SER A 509 -21.69 30.84 -8.97
C SER A 509 -20.22 31.16 -8.84
N GLY A 510 -19.43 30.76 -9.81
CA GLY A 510 -18.00 31.01 -9.75
C GLY A 510 -17.31 30.78 -11.08
N THR A 511 -16.06 31.23 -11.13
CA THR A 511 -15.15 30.92 -12.23
C THR A 511 -13.89 30.30 -11.65
N PHE A 512 -13.46 29.16 -12.20
CA PHE A 512 -12.19 28.56 -11.83
C PHE A 512 -11.40 28.17 -13.08
N SER A 513 -10.12 27.93 -12.90
CA SER A 513 -9.23 27.49 -13.96
C SER A 513 -8.69 26.11 -13.61
N LEU A 514 -9.05 25.12 -14.41
CA LEU A 514 -8.57 23.75 -14.27
C LEU A 514 -7.25 23.55 -15.02
N ALA A 515 -6.22 23.13 -14.33
CA ALA A 515 -5.00 22.61 -14.93
C ALA A 515 -5.27 21.25 -15.63
N PRO A 516 -4.37 20.76 -16.49
CA PRO A 516 -4.46 19.39 -16.99
C PRO A 516 -4.62 18.38 -15.85
N PHE A 517 -5.55 17.44 -16.04
CA PHE A 517 -5.91 16.38 -15.08
C PHE A 517 -6.46 16.86 -13.74
N GLU A 518 -6.76 18.15 -13.62
CA GLU A 518 -7.39 18.70 -12.41
C GLU A 518 -8.88 18.47 -12.43
N VAL A 519 -9.41 18.11 -11.27
CA VAL A 519 -10.85 17.92 -11.01
C VAL A 519 -11.32 18.96 -10.02
N GLN A 520 -12.48 19.54 -10.26
CA GLN A 520 -13.16 20.44 -9.34
C GLN A 520 -14.56 19.95 -9.10
N GLU A 521 -14.98 19.93 -7.82
CA GLU A 521 -16.32 19.53 -7.42
C GLU A 521 -16.99 20.63 -6.59
N VAL A 522 -18.30 20.70 -6.72
CA VAL A 522 -19.17 21.54 -5.89
C VAL A 522 -20.27 20.65 -5.34
N CYS A 523 -20.27 20.43 -4.02
CA CYS A 523 -21.23 19.55 -3.35
C CYS A 523 -22.16 20.36 -2.44
N PHE A 524 -23.42 19.91 -2.33
CA PHE A 524 -24.46 20.54 -1.51
C PHE A 524 -25.49 19.51 -1.06
N GLU A 525 -26.08 19.73 0.10
CA GLU A 525 -27.17 18.91 0.64
C GLU A 525 -28.48 19.27 -0.06
N MET A 526 -29.21 18.24 -0.51
CA MET A 526 -30.55 18.36 -1.07
C MET A 526 -31.53 17.46 -0.33
N ALA A 527 -32.74 17.93 -0.08
CA ALA A 527 -33.83 17.07 0.35
C ALA A 527 -34.40 16.29 -0.85
N ALA A 528 -35.11 15.20 -0.57
CA ALA A 528 -35.81 14.49 -1.63
C ALA A 528 -36.82 15.43 -2.33
N LEU A 529 -36.83 15.43 -3.65
CA LEU A 529 -37.64 16.28 -4.54
C LEU A 529 -37.18 17.75 -4.65
N ASP A 530 -36.09 18.15 -4.02
CA ASP A 530 -35.47 19.45 -4.30
C ASP A 530 -34.99 19.50 -5.76
N GLU A 531 -35.22 20.65 -6.42
CA GLU A 531 -34.80 20.92 -7.79
C GLU A 531 -33.71 21.98 -7.80
N ILE A 532 -32.62 21.72 -8.51
CA ILE A 532 -31.62 22.72 -8.86
C ILE A 532 -31.60 22.92 -10.37
N GLN A 533 -31.28 24.14 -10.75
CA GLN A 533 -30.92 24.47 -12.13
C GLN A 533 -29.43 24.79 -12.15
N TYR A 534 -28.70 24.18 -13.05
CA TYR A 534 -27.29 24.45 -13.25
C TYR A 534 -27.02 24.90 -14.69
N ASP A 535 -26.03 25.75 -14.82
CA ASP A 535 -25.43 26.08 -16.12
C ASP A 535 -23.92 26.21 -15.95
N PHE A 536 -23.17 25.84 -16.96
CA PHE A 536 -21.73 26.10 -17.00
C PHE A 536 -21.23 26.28 -18.44
N GLU A 537 -20.14 27.04 -18.55
CA GLU A 537 -19.41 27.24 -19.79
C GLU A 537 -17.91 27.05 -19.54
N ALA A 538 -17.30 26.17 -20.31
CA ALA A 538 -15.87 25.87 -20.28
C ALA A 538 -15.19 26.33 -21.58
N ALA A 539 -14.02 26.93 -21.47
CA ALA A 539 -13.24 27.37 -22.63
C ALA A 539 -12.74 26.21 -23.51
N ARG A 540 -12.68 25.01 -22.96
CA ARG A 540 -12.31 23.76 -23.63
C ARG A 540 -13.18 22.61 -23.10
N PRO A 541 -13.30 21.51 -23.88
CA PRO A 541 -14.11 20.37 -23.43
C PRO A 541 -13.64 19.83 -22.08
N VAL A 542 -14.59 19.57 -21.20
CA VAL A 542 -14.42 18.93 -19.90
C VAL A 542 -15.31 17.70 -19.79
N GLU A 543 -14.99 16.78 -18.90
CA GLU A 543 -15.95 15.80 -18.40
C GLU A 543 -16.79 16.45 -17.32
N PHE A 544 -18.09 16.18 -17.34
CA PHE A 544 -19.03 16.65 -16.35
C PHE A 544 -19.89 15.50 -15.85
N ASP A 545 -20.08 15.43 -14.55
CA ASP A 545 -21.02 14.50 -13.95
C ASP A 545 -21.74 15.11 -12.75
N ILE A 546 -22.93 14.58 -12.47
CA ILE A 546 -23.67 14.79 -11.24
C ILE A 546 -23.76 13.44 -10.56
N HIS A 547 -23.28 13.38 -9.34
CA HIS A 547 -23.26 12.15 -8.57
C HIS A 547 -23.55 12.37 -7.08
N TYR A 548 -23.88 11.30 -6.39
CA TYR A 548 -23.90 11.25 -4.94
C TYR A 548 -23.15 10.01 -4.44
N HIS A 549 -22.69 10.07 -3.21
CA HIS A 549 -21.99 8.97 -2.56
C HIS A 549 -22.93 8.20 -1.64
N GLU A 550 -22.96 6.87 -1.80
CA GLU A 550 -23.60 5.95 -0.87
C GLU A 550 -22.54 4.96 -0.37
N GLY A 551 -21.94 5.28 0.77
CA GLY A 551 -20.77 4.55 1.25
C GLY A 551 -19.59 4.75 0.29
N PHE A 552 -19.14 3.67 -0.34
CA PHE A 552 -18.09 3.68 -1.38
C PHE A 552 -18.63 3.72 -2.80
N THR A 553 -19.94 3.64 -2.97
CA THR A 553 -20.56 3.66 -4.29
C THR A 553 -20.77 5.09 -4.72
N ILE A 554 -20.28 5.42 -5.91
CA ILE A 554 -20.60 6.67 -6.58
C ILE A 554 -21.77 6.39 -7.53
N HIS A 555 -22.90 6.99 -7.24
CA HIS A 555 -24.08 6.91 -8.11
C HIS A 555 -24.07 8.07 -9.07
N PHE A 556 -23.68 7.81 -10.31
CA PHE A 556 -23.75 8.81 -11.37
C PHE A 556 -25.19 8.96 -11.86
N ILE A 557 -25.69 10.18 -11.84
CA ILE A 557 -27.02 10.51 -12.33
C ILE A 557 -26.92 11.09 -13.74
N VAL A 558 -25.94 11.97 -13.94
CA VAL A 558 -25.57 12.54 -15.22
C VAL A 558 -24.10 12.27 -15.43
N LYS A 559 -23.72 11.84 -16.62
CA LYS A 559 -22.31 11.71 -17.02
C LYS A 559 -22.18 12.14 -18.48
N LEU A 560 -21.48 13.25 -18.72
CA LEU A 560 -21.28 13.85 -20.03
C LEU A 560 -19.79 13.97 -20.30
N SER A 561 -19.36 13.49 -21.45
CA SER A 561 -17.95 13.52 -21.84
C SER A 561 -17.70 14.55 -22.93
N ARG A 562 -16.61 15.30 -22.82
CA ARG A 562 -16.10 16.27 -23.81
C ARG A 562 -17.10 17.37 -24.17
N ILE A 563 -17.68 17.98 -23.16
CA ILE A 563 -18.62 19.11 -23.35
C ILE A 563 -17.98 20.43 -22.94
N THR A 564 -18.41 21.52 -23.60
CA THR A 564 -17.97 22.88 -23.28
C THR A 564 -19.07 23.70 -22.63
N VAL A 565 -20.32 23.33 -22.82
CA VAL A 565 -21.48 24.03 -22.27
C VAL A 565 -22.55 23.02 -21.95
N ASP A 566 -23.16 23.13 -20.80
CA ASP A 566 -24.39 22.43 -20.44
C ASP A 566 -25.22 23.27 -19.49
N ALA A 567 -26.54 23.16 -19.63
CA ALA A 567 -27.51 23.83 -18.79
C ALA A 567 -28.78 22.98 -18.70
N ASP A 568 -29.07 22.49 -17.50
CA ASP A 568 -30.24 21.63 -17.28
C ASP A 568 -30.76 21.75 -15.84
N LYS A 569 -31.78 21.02 -15.55
CA LYS A 569 -32.39 20.88 -14.23
C LYS A 569 -32.15 19.49 -13.69
N PHE A 570 -31.83 19.42 -12.41
CA PHE A 570 -31.68 18.19 -11.68
C PHE A 570 -32.61 18.17 -10.47
N VAL A 571 -33.34 17.06 -10.29
CA VAL A 571 -34.22 16.80 -9.14
C VAL A 571 -33.64 15.68 -8.30
N ALA A 572 -33.44 15.92 -7.02
CA ALA A 572 -32.91 14.92 -6.08
C ALA A 572 -33.97 13.83 -5.83
N GLU A 573 -33.65 12.60 -6.14
CA GLU A 573 -34.54 11.46 -5.86
C GLU A 573 -34.59 11.12 -4.37
N VAL A 574 -33.49 11.31 -3.65
CA VAL A 574 -33.33 11.03 -2.23
C VAL A 574 -32.63 12.20 -1.53
N GLY A 575 -32.94 12.42 -0.26
CA GLY A 575 -32.29 13.47 0.54
C GLY A 575 -30.84 13.09 0.85
N ARG A 576 -29.87 13.73 0.14
CA ARG A 576 -28.43 13.43 0.25
C ARG A 576 -27.58 14.61 -0.21
N SER A 577 -26.25 14.47 -0.02
CA SER A 577 -25.26 15.35 -0.64
C SER A 577 -25.03 14.95 -2.08
N TYR A 578 -25.28 15.88 -3.00
CA TYR A 578 -25.02 15.74 -4.43
C TYR A 578 -23.83 16.61 -4.82
N CYS A 579 -23.01 16.09 -5.73
CA CYS A 579 -21.81 16.77 -6.23
C CYS A 579 -21.91 16.99 -7.74
N LEU A 580 -21.65 18.21 -8.20
CA LEU A 580 -21.36 18.53 -9.58
C LEU A 580 -19.85 18.51 -9.75
N ARG A 581 -19.35 17.68 -10.65
CA ARG A 581 -17.93 17.46 -10.88
C ARG A 581 -17.55 17.83 -12.30
N TRP A 582 -16.47 18.58 -12.45
CA TRP A 582 -15.84 18.89 -13.73
C TRP A 582 -14.39 18.41 -13.72
N ALA A 583 -14.00 17.62 -14.72
CA ALA A 583 -12.65 17.14 -14.90
C ALA A 583 -12.05 17.64 -16.21
N ASN A 584 -10.83 18.16 -16.16
CA ASN A 584 -10.08 18.56 -17.34
C ASN A 584 -9.15 17.43 -17.78
N GLU A 585 -9.60 16.59 -18.69
CA GLU A 585 -8.78 15.52 -19.27
C GLU A 585 -7.81 15.99 -20.37
N SER A 586 -7.88 17.28 -20.75
CA SER A 586 -7.00 17.83 -21.77
C SER A 586 -5.63 18.23 -21.22
N LEU A 587 -4.63 18.28 -22.10
CA LEU A 587 -3.28 18.75 -21.78
C LEU A 587 -3.15 20.27 -21.68
N MET A 588 -4.25 21.00 -21.76
CA MET A 588 -4.26 22.44 -21.72
C MET A 588 -5.11 22.94 -20.56
N ARG A 589 -4.71 24.04 -19.96
CA ARG A 589 -5.51 24.71 -18.94
C ARG A 589 -6.83 25.18 -19.55
N THR A 590 -7.94 24.97 -18.87
CA THR A 590 -9.28 25.48 -19.25
C THR A 590 -9.83 26.35 -18.14
N SER A 591 -10.55 27.42 -18.51
CA SER A 591 -11.37 28.19 -17.59
C SER A 591 -12.80 27.70 -17.67
N LEU A 592 -13.48 27.63 -16.54
CA LEU A 592 -14.87 27.24 -16.43
C LEU A 592 -15.62 28.23 -15.55
N THR A 593 -16.74 28.69 -16.04
CA THR A 593 -17.69 29.50 -15.27
C THR A 593 -18.95 28.68 -15.06
N TYR A 594 -19.48 28.69 -13.86
CA TYR A 594 -20.70 27.95 -13.52
C TYR A 594 -21.62 28.78 -12.64
N GLN A 595 -22.91 28.46 -12.75
CA GLN A 595 -23.97 28.96 -11.90
C GLN A 595 -24.89 27.83 -11.51
N ILE A 596 -25.24 27.75 -10.23
CA ILE A 596 -26.19 26.79 -9.68
C ILE A 596 -27.26 27.61 -8.95
N VAL A 597 -28.51 27.44 -9.33
CA VAL A 597 -29.66 28.11 -8.71
C VAL A 597 -30.47 27.02 -8.00
N GLY A 598 -30.66 27.18 -6.70
CA GLY A 598 -31.41 26.24 -5.88
C GLY A 598 -32.87 26.61 -5.63
N PRO A 599 -33.58 25.73 -4.90
CA PRO A 599 -34.98 25.95 -4.54
C PRO A 599 -35.18 27.18 -3.69
#